data_216d7b7c061629a1a2693535ce3e4882
#
_entry.id   216d7b7c061629a1a2693535ce3e4882
#
_cell.length_a   1.000
_cell.length_b   1.000
_cell.length_c   1.000
_cell.angle_alpha   90.00
_cell.angle_beta   90.00
_cell.angle_gamma   90.00
#
_symmetry.space_group_name_H-M   'P 1'
#
loop_
_entity.id
_entity.type
_entity.pdbx_description
1 polymer ?
#
loop_
_entity_poly.entity_id
_entity_poly.type
_entity_poly.pdbx_seq_one_letter_code
_entity_poly.pdbx_strand_id
1 'polypeptide(L)'
;MLIPLQEKDFNKYIDFAYALALDPARTCYPVYYDGVKTRELFESDARKGISLPGDQIFLYEEDGAVEGWLHYYYLPEDRYIAHRSSSIRRNTAKAMQELSEHLTARYPGCEWAVGFPAENQEALDWVRSAGFELLEDSQYYTFHFDRYAPGPEDPAVERITEENFEKFQRVHRSIEGEMYWNCQRLREDLPSWDLFVAEEDGIAGEVMALDAGDGFYSIFGVACEDRRFHEGLYRRLLVRALTEGKRKGARYLTFFEDTAEEANRIMRSLGFHHVGRYLGYHKVI
;
A
#
# COMPACT_ATOMS: atom_id res chain seq x y z
N MET A 1 -9.31 -18.39 -18.79
CA MET A 1 -8.48 -19.51 -18.25
C MET A 1 -7.17 -18.94 -17.71
N LEU A 2 -6.78 -19.35 -16.50
CA LEU A 2 -5.50 -18.95 -15.91
C LEU A 2 -4.35 -19.79 -16.45
N ILE A 3 -3.29 -19.15 -16.94
CA ILE A 3 -2.08 -19.78 -17.46
C ILE A 3 -0.89 -19.29 -16.64
N PRO A 4 -0.16 -20.16 -15.93
CA PRO A 4 1.03 -19.73 -15.19
C PRO A 4 2.06 -19.14 -16.14
N LEU A 5 2.56 -17.93 -15.82
CA LEU A 5 3.60 -17.27 -16.60
C LEU A 5 4.91 -18.05 -16.48
N GLN A 6 5.49 -18.40 -17.62
CA GLN A 6 6.84 -18.99 -17.68
C GLN A 6 7.88 -17.89 -17.83
N GLU A 7 9.02 -18.01 -17.18
CA GLU A 7 10.10 -17.02 -17.25
C GLU A 7 10.51 -16.67 -18.69
N LYS A 8 10.57 -17.68 -19.58
CA LYS A 8 10.87 -17.49 -21.01
C LYS A 8 9.89 -16.58 -21.74
N ASP A 9 8.64 -16.48 -21.26
CA ASP A 9 7.57 -15.71 -21.88
C ASP A 9 7.41 -14.33 -21.23
N PHE A 10 8.15 -14.03 -20.15
CA PHE A 10 8.04 -12.80 -19.39
C PHE A 10 8.13 -11.54 -20.26
N ASN A 11 9.18 -11.46 -21.09
CA ASN A 11 9.42 -10.29 -21.94
C ASN A 11 8.34 -10.08 -23.00
N LYS A 12 7.57 -11.11 -23.33
CA LYS A 12 6.47 -11.03 -24.29
C LYS A 12 5.26 -10.25 -23.72
N TYR A 13 5.06 -10.33 -22.39
CA TYR A 13 3.84 -9.82 -21.76
C TYR A 13 4.05 -8.64 -20.83
N ILE A 14 5.30 -8.31 -20.47
CA ILE A 14 5.56 -7.24 -19.48
C ILE A 14 5.06 -5.86 -19.94
N ASP A 15 5.20 -5.51 -21.22
CA ASP A 15 4.74 -4.23 -21.75
C ASP A 15 3.21 -4.15 -21.80
N PHE A 16 2.56 -5.27 -22.12
CA PHE A 16 1.10 -5.40 -22.05
C PHE A 16 0.62 -5.20 -20.60
N ALA A 17 1.25 -5.88 -19.64
CA ALA A 17 0.90 -5.78 -18.22
C ALA A 17 1.08 -4.35 -17.69
N TYR A 18 2.21 -3.72 -18.01
CA TYR A 18 2.48 -2.34 -17.60
C TYR A 18 1.49 -1.35 -18.20
N ALA A 19 1.17 -1.49 -19.48
CA ALA A 19 0.17 -0.62 -20.13
C ALA A 19 -1.21 -0.71 -19.46
N LEU A 20 -1.62 -1.90 -18.99
CA LEU A 20 -2.85 -2.06 -18.21
C LEU A 20 -2.73 -1.49 -16.80
N ALA A 21 -1.56 -1.61 -16.17
CA ALA A 21 -1.32 -1.07 -14.82
C ALA A 21 -1.40 0.47 -14.77
N LEU A 22 -1.29 1.15 -15.91
CA LEU A 22 -1.47 2.60 -16.03
C LEU A 22 -2.94 3.03 -16.14
N ASP A 23 -3.87 2.09 -16.32
CA ASP A 23 -5.30 2.38 -16.44
C ASP A 23 -6.00 2.13 -15.08
N PRO A 24 -6.47 3.19 -14.37
CA PRO A 24 -7.13 3.03 -13.08
C PRO A 24 -8.42 2.18 -13.15
N ALA A 25 -9.05 2.09 -14.32
CA ALA A 25 -10.24 1.26 -14.51
C ALA A 25 -9.91 -0.23 -14.73
N ARG A 26 -8.62 -0.61 -14.81
CA ARG A 26 -8.17 -1.97 -15.14
C ARG A 26 -7.24 -2.59 -14.13
N THR A 27 -6.61 -1.77 -13.29
CA THR A 27 -5.56 -2.21 -12.35
C THR A 27 -6.09 -2.44 -10.93
N CYS A 28 -5.32 -3.17 -10.14
CA CYS A 28 -5.43 -3.25 -8.69
C CYS A 28 -4.22 -2.56 -8.02
N TYR A 29 -4.20 -2.53 -6.70
CA TYR A 29 -3.01 -2.13 -5.93
C TYR A 29 -1.85 -3.12 -6.17
N PRO A 30 -0.58 -2.66 -6.22
CA PRO A 30 -0.14 -1.25 -6.19
C PRO A 30 -0.40 -0.56 -7.53
N VAL A 31 -0.81 0.72 -7.46
CA VAL A 31 -1.10 1.51 -8.67
C VAL A 31 0.18 2.05 -9.31
N TYR A 32 0.23 2.05 -10.63
CA TYR A 32 1.37 2.55 -11.42
C TYR A 32 1.03 3.80 -12.26
N TYR A 33 -0.21 4.27 -12.21
CA TYR A 33 -0.63 5.52 -12.84
C TYR A 33 -0.39 6.76 -11.94
N ASP A 34 0.31 6.58 -10.83
CA ASP A 34 0.55 7.60 -9.80
C ASP A 34 1.57 8.68 -10.19
N GLY A 35 2.22 8.53 -11.35
CA GLY A 35 3.20 9.50 -11.85
C GLY A 35 4.58 9.39 -11.22
N VAL A 36 4.82 8.44 -10.31
CA VAL A 36 6.11 8.22 -9.63
C VAL A 36 6.68 6.84 -9.83
N LYS A 37 5.85 5.80 -9.94
CA LYS A 37 6.31 4.44 -10.24
C LYS A 37 6.51 4.27 -11.75
N THR A 38 7.69 3.77 -12.11
CA THR A 38 8.10 3.64 -13.51
C THR A 38 7.90 2.23 -14.05
N ARG A 39 8.03 2.08 -15.37
CA ARG A 39 8.01 0.78 -16.03
C ARG A 39 9.13 -0.13 -15.54
N GLU A 40 10.32 0.44 -15.29
CA GLU A 40 11.47 -0.31 -14.80
C GLU A 40 11.21 -0.86 -13.39
N LEU A 41 10.55 -0.08 -12.55
CA LEU A 41 10.13 -0.54 -11.22
C LEU A 41 9.11 -1.68 -11.34
N PHE A 42 8.10 -1.54 -12.19
CA PHE A 42 7.11 -2.59 -12.45
C PHE A 42 7.78 -3.89 -12.91
N GLU A 43 8.72 -3.80 -13.86
CA GLU A 43 9.47 -4.96 -14.33
C GLU A 43 10.33 -5.57 -13.22
N SER A 44 11.03 -4.74 -12.45
CA SER A 44 11.86 -5.19 -11.32
C SER A 44 11.04 -5.95 -10.29
N ASP A 45 9.89 -5.42 -9.90
CA ASP A 45 9.02 -6.04 -8.91
C ASP A 45 8.42 -7.36 -9.42
N ALA A 46 8.02 -7.39 -10.69
CA ALA A 46 7.51 -8.62 -11.30
C ALA A 46 8.59 -9.70 -11.40
N ARG A 47 9.85 -9.34 -11.74
CA ARG A 47 10.97 -10.30 -11.79
C ARG A 47 11.35 -10.81 -10.41
N LYS A 48 11.39 -9.93 -9.41
CA LYS A 48 11.59 -10.34 -8.01
C LYS A 48 10.52 -11.36 -7.60
N GLY A 49 9.24 -11.05 -7.89
CA GLY A 49 8.12 -11.92 -7.58
C GLY A 49 8.24 -13.33 -8.17
N ILE A 50 8.64 -13.47 -9.45
CA ILE A 50 8.83 -14.79 -10.06
C ILE A 50 9.86 -15.66 -9.31
N SER A 51 10.87 -15.03 -8.71
CA SER A 51 11.95 -15.72 -8.00
C SER A 51 11.65 -16.01 -6.52
N LEU A 52 10.61 -15.42 -5.96
CA LEU A 52 10.27 -15.56 -4.54
C LEU A 52 9.34 -16.76 -4.30
N PRO A 53 9.61 -17.60 -3.28
CA PRO A 53 8.66 -18.62 -2.86
C PRO A 53 7.31 -18.01 -2.47
N GLY A 54 6.23 -18.57 -2.99
CA GLY A 54 4.89 -18.07 -2.69
C GLY A 54 4.34 -17.02 -3.64
N ASP A 55 5.19 -16.35 -4.42
CA ASP A 55 4.74 -15.43 -5.47
C ASP A 55 4.36 -16.21 -6.73
N GLN A 56 3.29 -15.83 -7.39
CA GLN A 56 2.86 -16.41 -8.66
C GLN A 56 2.27 -15.37 -9.59
N ILE A 57 2.61 -15.51 -10.87
CA ILE A 57 2.03 -14.69 -11.94
C ILE A 57 1.23 -15.60 -12.87
N PHE A 58 -0.01 -15.23 -13.13
CA PHE A 58 -0.86 -15.84 -14.14
C PHE A 58 -1.18 -14.85 -15.24
N LEU A 59 -1.23 -15.36 -16.46
CA LEU A 59 -1.91 -14.70 -17.55
C LEU A 59 -3.37 -15.17 -17.56
N TYR A 60 -4.30 -14.24 -17.70
CA TYR A 60 -5.68 -14.58 -17.99
C TYR A 60 -5.90 -14.57 -19.51
N GLU A 61 -6.24 -15.74 -20.05
CA GLU A 61 -6.54 -15.91 -21.48
C GLU A 61 -8.02 -16.11 -21.70
N GLU A 62 -8.57 -15.43 -22.69
CA GLU A 62 -9.93 -15.56 -23.17
C GLU A 62 -9.96 -15.50 -24.69
N ASP A 63 -10.69 -16.42 -25.32
CA ASP A 63 -10.84 -16.52 -26.79
C ASP A 63 -9.50 -16.53 -27.56
N GLY A 64 -8.47 -17.16 -26.97
CA GLY A 64 -7.12 -17.26 -27.57
C GLY A 64 -6.28 -16.00 -27.46
N ALA A 65 -6.72 -15.00 -26.70
CA ALA A 65 -5.98 -13.77 -26.43
C ALA A 65 -5.70 -13.59 -24.93
N VAL A 66 -4.50 -13.06 -24.60
CA VAL A 66 -4.18 -12.69 -23.22
C VAL A 66 -4.88 -11.37 -22.89
N GLU A 67 -5.73 -11.40 -21.87
CA GLU A 67 -6.58 -10.30 -21.43
C GLU A 67 -6.26 -9.81 -20.02
N GLY A 68 -5.37 -10.47 -19.30
CA GLY A 68 -5.00 -10.06 -17.95
C GLY A 68 -3.63 -10.57 -17.49
N TRP A 69 -3.13 -9.87 -16.51
CA TRP A 69 -1.92 -10.17 -15.74
C TRP A 69 -2.32 -10.18 -14.27
N LEU A 70 -2.15 -11.32 -13.58
CA LEU A 70 -2.55 -11.53 -12.20
C LEU A 70 -1.34 -11.98 -11.40
N HIS A 71 -0.82 -11.09 -10.57
CA HIS A 71 0.36 -11.33 -9.74
C HIS A 71 -0.02 -11.24 -8.27
N TYR A 72 0.07 -12.35 -7.56
CA TYR A 72 -0.18 -12.43 -6.13
C TYR A 72 1.00 -13.04 -5.39
N TYR A 73 1.05 -12.81 -4.08
CA TYR A 73 1.96 -13.47 -3.17
C TYR A 73 1.22 -14.11 -2.00
N TYR A 74 1.82 -15.15 -1.44
CA TYR A 74 1.33 -15.87 -0.28
C TYR A 74 2.36 -15.87 0.84
N LEU A 75 1.95 -15.45 2.04
CA LEU A 75 2.72 -15.49 3.29
C LEU A 75 2.19 -16.65 4.15
N PRO A 76 2.88 -17.80 4.19
CA PRO A 76 2.36 -19.00 4.86
C PRO A 76 2.25 -18.80 6.38
N GLU A 77 3.15 -18.08 7.01
CA GLU A 77 3.17 -17.84 8.45
C GLU A 77 1.97 -17.02 8.92
N ASP A 78 1.50 -16.10 8.08
CA ASP A 78 0.35 -15.25 8.35
C ASP A 78 -0.95 -15.80 7.74
N ARG A 79 -0.86 -16.88 6.95
CA ARG A 79 -1.98 -17.41 6.14
C ARG A 79 -2.64 -16.30 5.31
N TYR A 80 -1.81 -15.48 4.67
CA TYR A 80 -2.21 -14.25 4.02
C TYR A 80 -1.84 -14.26 2.54
N ILE A 81 -2.76 -13.79 1.70
CA ILE A 81 -2.58 -13.63 0.26
C ILE A 81 -2.89 -12.20 -0.11
N ALA A 82 -2.04 -11.57 -0.91
CA ALA A 82 -2.34 -10.27 -1.49
C ALA A 82 -1.76 -10.12 -2.89
N HIS A 83 -2.17 -9.07 -3.59
CA HIS A 83 -1.68 -8.79 -4.93
C HIS A 83 -0.38 -7.98 -4.88
N ARG A 84 0.55 -8.33 -5.79
CA ARG A 84 1.71 -7.48 -6.09
C ARG A 84 1.43 -6.52 -7.24
N SER A 85 0.73 -7.00 -8.26
CA SER A 85 0.19 -6.20 -9.35
C SER A 85 -0.78 -7.08 -10.13
N SER A 86 -1.96 -6.58 -10.39
CA SER A 86 -2.92 -7.31 -11.22
C SER A 86 -3.68 -6.31 -12.07
N SER A 87 -3.85 -6.65 -13.35
CA SER A 87 -4.55 -5.77 -14.28
C SER A 87 -5.27 -6.62 -15.33
N ILE A 88 -6.52 -6.28 -15.64
CA ILE A 88 -7.36 -7.07 -16.51
C ILE A 88 -8.03 -6.13 -17.53
N ARG A 89 -7.85 -6.43 -18.81
CA ARG A 89 -8.37 -5.63 -19.91
C ARG A 89 -9.87 -5.80 -20.13
N ARG A 90 -10.35 -7.04 -20.01
CA ARG A 90 -11.77 -7.39 -20.24
C ARG A 90 -12.20 -8.52 -19.31
N ASN A 91 -13.50 -8.55 -18.99
CA ASN A 91 -14.12 -9.61 -18.20
C ASN A 91 -13.45 -9.80 -16.82
N THR A 92 -13.21 -8.68 -16.13
CA THR A 92 -12.57 -8.65 -14.81
C THR A 92 -13.26 -9.58 -13.82
N ALA A 93 -14.58 -9.58 -13.78
CA ALA A 93 -15.36 -10.46 -12.90
C ALA A 93 -15.06 -11.94 -13.14
N LYS A 94 -14.96 -12.37 -14.41
CA LYS A 94 -14.64 -13.76 -14.74
C LYS A 94 -13.19 -14.13 -14.38
N ALA A 95 -12.24 -13.25 -14.70
CA ALA A 95 -10.83 -13.46 -14.38
C ALA A 95 -10.62 -13.58 -12.87
N MET A 96 -11.25 -12.68 -12.10
CA MET A 96 -11.18 -12.68 -10.63
C MET A 96 -11.91 -13.90 -10.02
N GLN A 97 -12.99 -14.36 -10.63
CA GLN A 97 -13.67 -15.58 -10.21
C GLN A 97 -12.77 -16.81 -10.40
N GLU A 98 -12.14 -16.97 -11.56
CA GLU A 98 -11.19 -18.06 -11.82
C GLU A 98 -9.99 -18.01 -10.85
N LEU A 99 -9.48 -16.81 -10.54
CA LEU A 99 -8.42 -16.63 -9.54
C LEU A 99 -8.92 -17.04 -8.14
N SER A 100 -10.12 -16.61 -7.76
CA SER A 100 -10.75 -16.98 -6.48
C SER A 100 -10.87 -18.49 -6.30
N GLU A 101 -11.32 -19.20 -7.32
CA GLU A 101 -11.42 -20.66 -7.32
C GLU A 101 -10.05 -21.32 -7.17
N HIS A 102 -9.05 -20.81 -7.89
CA HIS A 102 -7.67 -21.28 -7.79
C HIS A 102 -7.11 -21.09 -6.38
N LEU A 103 -7.25 -19.88 -5.81
CA LEU A 103 -6.71 -19.54 -4.49
C LEU A 103 -7.43 -20.34 -3.38
N THR A 104 -8.74 -20.45 -3.43
CA THR A 104 -9.53 -21.24 -2.45
C THR A 104 -9.14 -22.71 -2.46
N ALA A 105 -8.92 -23.30 -3.64
CA ALA A 105 -8.50 -24.69 -3.75
C ALA A 105 -7.07 -24.93 -3.21
N ARG A 106 -6.19 -23.94 -3.37
CA ARG A 106 -4.76 -24.05 -3.03
C ARG A 106 -4.45 -23.64 -1.60
N TYR A 107 -5.16 -22.66 -1.05
CA TYR A 107 -4.89 -22.02 0.23
C TYR A 107 -6.16 -21.89 1.10
N PRO A 108 -6.84 -22.99 1.41
CA PRO A 108 -8.10 -22.94 2.16
C PRO A 108 -7.90 -22.34 3.56
N GLY A 109 -8.80 -21.46 3.95
CA GLY A 109 -8.80 -20.77 5.23
C GLY A 109 -7.73 -19.69 5.35
N CYS A 110 -7.13 -19.20 4.26
CA CYS A 110 -6.27 -18.06 4.26
C CYS A 110 -7.07 -16.77 4.06
N GLU A 111 -6.57 -15.67 4.62
CA GLU A 111 -7.07 -14.35 4.31
C GLU A 111 -6.56 -13.91 2.95
N TRP A 112 -7.46 -13.47 2.08
CA TRP A 112 -7.11 -12.85 0.81
C TRP A 112 -7.50 -11.38 0.83
N ALA A 113 -6.49 -10.51 0.74
CA ALA A 113 -6.65 -9.06 0.63
C ALA A 113 -6.40 -8.59 -0.81
N VAL A 114 -7.27 -7.72 -1.28
CA VAL A 114 -7.19 -7.13 -2.61
C VAL A 114 -7.73 -5.71 -2.60
N GLY A 115 -7.13 -4.82 -3.37
CA GLY A 115 -7.59 -3.45 -3.41
C GLY A 115 -7.60 -2.87 -4.81
N PHE A 116 -8.48 -1.91 -5.04
CA PHE A 116 -8.72 -1.33 -6.34
C PHE A 116 -8.86 0.19 -6.27
N PRO A 117 -8.42 0.90 -7.31
CA PRO A 117 -8.86 2.28 -7.55
C PRO A 117 -10.39 2.35 -7.66
N ALA A 118 -10.96 3.45 -7.18
CA ALA A 118 -12.41 3.66 -7.26
C ALA A 118 -12.96 3.66 -8.69
N GLU A 119 -12.11 3.88 -9.68
CA GLU A 119 -12.44 3.84 -11.11
C GLU A 119 -12.62 2.42 -11.64
N ASN A 120 -12.08 1.38 -10.96
CA ASN A 120 -12.23 -0.02 -11.40
C ASN A 120 -13.57 -0.62 -10.93
N GLN A 121 -14.68 -0.10 -11.47
CA GLN A 121 -16.02 -0.49 -11.05
C GLN A 121 -16.32 -1.97 -11.25
N GLU A 122 -15.83 -2.58 -12.33
CA GLU A 122 -16.07 -4.01 -12.62
C GLU A 122 -15.45 -4.90 -11.53
N ALA A 123 -14.24 -4.59 -11.07
CA ALA A 123 -13.60 -5.30 -9.97
C ALA A 123 -14.30 -5.03 -8.63
N LEU A 124 -14.70 -3.79 -8.36
CA LEU A 124 -15.41 -3.41 -7.14
C LEU A 124 -16.79 -4.09 -7.06
N ASP A 125 -17.51 -4.22 -8.15
CA ASP A 125 -18.79 -4.92 -8.18
C ASP A 125 -18.58 -6.43 -7.95
N TRP A 126 -17.52 -7.00 -8.52
CA TRP A 126 -17.19 -8.40 -8.30
C TRP A 126 -16.86 -8.68 -6.82
N VAL A 127 -15.95 -7.94 -6.18
CA VAL A 127 -15.55 -8.20 -4.77
C VAL A 127 -16.76 -8.11 -3.83
N ARG A 128 -17.67 -7.15 -4.04
CA ARG A 128 -18.91 -7.03 -3.26
C ARG A 128 -19.81 -8.24 -3.46
N SER A 129 -20.00 -8.67 -4.70
CA SER A 129 -20.82 -9.83 -5.03
C SER A 129 -20.21 -11.16 -4.55
N ALA A 130 -18.88 -11.23 -4.48
CA ALA A 130 -18.14 -12.39 -4.00
C ALA A 130 -18.05 -12.47 -2.45
N GLY A 131 -18.65 -11.49 -1.74
CA GLY A 131 -18.74 -11.47 -0.29
C GLY A 131 -17.45 -11.09 0.42
N PHE A 132 -16.64 -10.22 -0.20
CA PHE A 132 -15.52 -9.58 0.48
C PHE A 132 -16.04 -8.44 1.37
N GLU A 133 -15.36 -8.23 2.49
CA GLU A 133 -15.63 -7.14 3.43
C GLU A 133 -14.70 -5.95 3.13
N LEU A 134 -15.23 -4.73 3.26
CA LEU A 134 -14.44 -3.51 3.09
C LEU A 134 -13.47 -3.38 4.28
N LEU A 135 -12.19 -3.32 3.98
CA LEU A 135 -11.11 -3.15 4.96
C LEU A 135 -10.63 -1.70 5.01
N GLU A 136 -10.55 -1.04 3.86
CA GLU A 136 -9.95 0.28 3.72
C GLU A 136 -10.68 1.12 2.67
N ASP A 137 -10.85 2.41 2.97
CA ASP A 137 -11.38 3.44 2.07
C ASP A 137 -10.53 4.70 2.23
N SER A 138 -9.53 4.87 1.36
CA SER A 138 -8.48 5.87 1.51
C SER A 138 -8.33 6.73 0.27
N GLN A 139 -7.77 7.93 0.47
CA GLN A 139 -7.24 8.79 -0.58
C GLN A 139 -5.76 8.46 -0.78
N TYR A 140 -5.35 8.20 -2.00
CA TYR A 140 -3.96 7.92 -2.35
C TYR A 140 -3.23 9.19 -2.77
N TYR A 141 -2.08 9.41 -2.16
CA TYR A 141 -1.23 10.57 -2.39
C TYR A 141 0.19 10.17 -2.76
N THR A 142 0.81 11.00 -3.60
CA THR A 142 2.25 10.99 -3.84
C THR A 142 2.86 12.33 -3.45
N PHE A 143 4.18 12.34 -3.18
CA PHE A 143 4.92 13.53 -2.87
C PHE A 143 6.30 13.48 -3.52
N HIS A 144 6.76 14.61 -4.09
CA HIS A 144 8.06 14.75 -4.73
C HIS A 144 9.01 15.54 -3.87
N PHE A 145 10.10 14.93 -3.45
CA PHE A 145 11.08 15.56 -2.56
C PHE A 145 12.00 16.57 -3.24
N ASP A 146 12.06 16.62 -4.56
CA ASP A 146 12.88 17.59 -5.30
C ASP A 146 12.52 19.04 -4.97
N ARG A 147 11.25 19.31 -4.75
CA ARG A 147 10.69 20.64 -4.42
C ARG A 147 10.55 20.89 -2.93
N TYR A 148 10.87 19.92 -2.09
CA TYR A 148 10.73 20.05 -0.64
C TYR A 148 12.00 20.61 -0.02
N ALA A 149 11.87 21.74 0.68
CA ALA A 149 12.89 22.32 1.53
C ALA A 149 12.46 22.15 3.00
N PRO A 150 13.13 21.28 3.77
CA PRO A 150 12.78 21.10 5.17
C PRO A 150 13.04 22.37 5.96
N GLY A 151 12.10 22.72 6.82
CA GLY A 151 12.29 23.73 7.85
C GLY A 151 13.16 23.23 9.00
N PRO A 152 13.34 24.02 10.06
CA PRO A 152 13.97 23.55 11.28
C PRO A 152 13.17 22.39 11.88
N GLU A 153 13.90 21.41 12.43
CA GLU A 153 13.25 20.28 13.11
C GLU A 153 12.51 20.78 14.37
N ASP A 154 11.30 20.26 14.56
CA ASP A 154 10.54 20.50 15.79
C ASP A 154 11.08 19.59 16.91
N PRO A 155 11.71 20.14 17.97
CA PRO A 155 12.30 19.34 19.03
C PRO A 155 11.26 18.60 19.89
N ALA A 156 9.99 18.94 19.77
CA ALA A 156 8.92 18.25 20.47
C ALA A 156 8.38 17.04 19.68
N VAL A 157 8.90 16.76 18.48
CA VAL A 157 8.63 15.53 17.75
C VAL A 157 9.81 14.58 17.93
N GLU A 158 9.63 13.59 18.78
CA GLU A 158 10.68 12.69 19.20
C GLU A 158 10.78 11.48 18.28
N ARG A 159 12.01 11.13 17.86
CA ARG A 159 12.28 9.87 17.16
C ARG A 159 12.26 8.70 18.13
N ILE A 160 11.64 7.61 17.75
CA ILE A 160 11.60 6.38 18.53
C ILE A 160 12.84 5.53 18.27
N THR A 161 13.37 4.99 19.38
CA THR A 161 14.48 4.05 19.47
C THR A 161 14.10 2.93 20.44
N GLU A 162 14.95 1.92 20.60
CA GLU A 162 14.74 0.89 21.62
C GLU A 162 14.59 1.45 23.03
N GLU A 163 15.32 2.54 23.36
CA GLU A 163 15.34 3.13 24.70
C GLU A 163 14.03 3.83 25.09
N ASN A 164 13.28 4.33 24.08
CA ASN A 164 12.04 5.08 24.30
C ASN A 164 10.82 4.48 23.59
N PHE A 165 10.90 3.23 23.12
CA PHE A 165 9.83 2.55 22.39
C PHE A 165 8.49 2.55 23.14
N GLU A 166 8.52 2.57 24.46
CA GLU A 166 7.31 2.60 25.29
C GLU A 166 6.42 3.84 25.02
N LYS A 167 7.02 4.97 24.59
CA LYS A 167 6.26 6.16 24.22
C LYS A 167 5.39 5.92 23.00
N PHE A 168 5.98 5.30 21.96
CA PHE A 168 5.25 4.89 20.78
C PHE A 168 4.20 3.82 21.10
N GLN A 169 4.60 2.78 21.85
CA GLN A 169 3.71 1.69 22.23
C GLN A 169 2.46 2.18 22.96
N ARG A 170 2.54 3.23 23.77
CA ARG A 170 1.39 3.82 24.46
C ARG A 170 0.34 4.32 23.44
N VAL A 171 0.77 5.04 22.43
CA VAL A 171 -0.12 5.58 21.39
C VAL A 171 -0.63 4.46 20.48
N HIS A 172 0.30 3.67 19.95
CA HIS A 172 0.01 2.63 18.95
C HIS A 172 -0.98 1.59 19.47
N ARG A 173 -0.83 1.11 20.70
CA ARG A 173 -1.78 0.15 21.31
C ARG A 173 -3.22 0.67 21.38
N SER A 174 -3.42 1.96 21.42
CA SER A 174 -4.77 2.53 21.45
C SER A 174 -5.48 2.42 20.09
N ILE A 175 -4.72 2.24 19.00
CA ILE A 175 -5.21 2.28 17.62
C ILE A 175 -4.95 0.99 16.84
N GLU A 176 -3.94 0.19 17.21
CA GLU A 176 -3.46 -0.95 16.40
C GLU A 176 -4.54 -1.99 16.08
N GLY A 177 -5.49 -2.24 17.01
CA GLY A 177 -6.56 -3.22 16.77
C GLY A 177 -6.01 -4.55 16.24
N GLU A 178 -6.44 -4.94 15.05
CA GLU A 178 -5.99 -6.13 14.30
C GLU A 178 -4.98 -5.78 13.19
N MET A 179 -4.32 -4.61 13.26
CA MET A 179 -3.33 -4.23 12.25
C MET A 179 -2.19 -5.24 12.18
N TYR A 180 -1.74 -5.52 10.93
CA TYR A 180 -0.57 -6.36 10.70
C TYR A 180 0.67 -5.82 11.44
N TRP A 181 0.94 -4.52 11.30
CA TRP A 181 2.04 -3.83 11.97
C TRP A 181 1.65 -3.40 13.38
N ASN A 182 1.50 -4.38 14.28
CA ASN A 182 1.29 -4.15 15.71
C ASN A 182 2.60 -3.83 16.45
N CYS A 183 2.51 -3.41 17.70
CA CYS A 183 3.66 -3.03 18.52
C CYS A 183 4.76 -4.09 18.57
N GLN A 184 4.41 -5.38 18.60
CA GLN A 184 5.41 -6.44 18.65
C GLN A 184 6.22 -6.50 17.37
N ARG A 185 5.57 -6.55 16.19
CA ARG A 185 6.24 -6.62 14.89
C ARG A 185 7.06 -5.37 14.59
N LEU A 186 6.54 -4.19 14.96
CA LEU A 186 7.28 -2.93 14.80
C LEU A 186 8.53 -2.89 15.68
N ARG A 187 8.48 -3.46 16.88
CA ARG A 187 9.66 -3.54 17.75
C ARG A 187 10.70 -4.53 17.22
N GLU A 188 10.25 -5.69 16.74
CA GLU A 188 11.13 -6.72 16.17
C GLU A 188 11.86 -6.22 14.91
N ASP A 189 11.24 -5.32 14.13
CA ASP A 189 11.80 -4.75 12.90
C ASP A 189 12.07 -3.23 13.01
N LEU A 190 12.27 -2.73 14.24
CA LEU A 190 12.46 -1.30 14.50
C LEU A 190 13.52 -0.61 13.64
N PRO A 191 14.65 -1.24 13.27
CA PRO A 191 15.65 -0.62 12.41
C PRO A 191 15.14 -0.26 11.00
N SER A 192 14.10 -0.93 10.50
CA SER A 192 13.49 -0.66 9.19
C SER A 192 12.54 0.53 9.22
N TRP A 193 12.11 0.94 10.41
CA TRP A 193 11.07 1.94 10.58
C TRP A 193 11.59 3.30 11.05
N ASP A 194 10.95 4.34 10.58
CA ASP A 194 11.05 5.70 11.10
C ASP A 194 9.77 6.01 11.87
N LEU A 195 9.82 5.77 13.17
CA LEU A 195 8.71 6.01 14.07
C LEU A 195 8.95 7.32 14.83
N PHE A 196 7.93 8.19 14.89
CA PHE A 196 7.99 9.43 15.66
C PHE A 196 6.73 9.59 16.48
N VAL A 197 6.88 10.26 17.63
CA VAL A 197 5.78 10.67 18.51
C VAL A 197 5.87 12.15 18.82
N ALA A 198 4.74 12.77 19.06
CA ALA A 198 4.61 14.13 19.57
C ALA A 198 3.45 14.21 20.52
N GLU A 199 3.49 15.18 21.44
CA GLU A 199 2.38 15.47 22.35
C GLU A 199 1.98 16.95 22.25
N GLU A 200 0.68 17.21 22.33
CA GLU A 200 0.08 18.54 22.34
C GLU A 200 -1.18 18.51 23.21
N ASP A 201 -1.26 19.42 24.15
CA ASP A 201 -2.40 19.54 25.08
C ASP A 201 -2.76 18.23 25.83
N GLY A 202 -1.73 17.40 26.14
CA GLY A 202 -1.90 16.12 26.84
C GLY A 202 -2.38 14.97 25.96
N ILE A 203 -2.45 15.17 24.63
CA ILE A 203 -2.78 14.13 23.65
C ILE A 203 -1.52 13.78 22.88
N ALA A 204 -1.22 12.49 22.81
CA ALA A 204 -0.09 12.01 22.03
C ALA A 204 -0.54 11.51 20.64
N GLY A 205 0.31 11.77 19.66
CA GLY A 205 0.17 11.26 18.30
C GLY A 205 1.44 10.59 17.82
N GLU A 206 1.30 9.78 16.77
CA GLU A 206 2.38 9.04 16.13
C GLU A 206 2.36 9.16 14.62
N VAL A 207 3.51 8.94 13.99
CA VAL A 207 3.63 8.65 12.58
C VAL A 207 4.54 7.44 12.37
N MET A 208 4.10 6.54 11.50
CA MET A 208 4.87 5.39 11.05
C MET A 208 5.29 5.59 9.59
N ALA A 209 6.59 5.51 9.35
CA ALA A 209 7.14 5.62 8.00
C ALA A 209 8.33 4.69 7.80
N LEU A 210 8.67 4.38 6.58
CA LEU A 210 9.85 3.59 6.24
C LEU A 210 10.46 3.99 4.89
N ASP A 211 11.74 3.69 4.71
CA ASP A 211 12.41 3.72 3.42
C ASP A 211 12.08 2.43 2.66
N ALA A 212 11.24 2.55 1.64
CA ALA A 212 10.80 1.40 0.83
C ALA A 212 11.82 1.00 -0.25
N GLY A 213 12.99 1.66 -0.31
CA GLY A 213 14.00 1.44 -1.34
C GLY A 213 13.70 2.16 -2.66
N ASP A 214 14.64 2.06 -3.60
CA ASP A 214 14.54 2.65 -4.95
C ASP A 214 14.21 4.16 -4.98
N GLY A 215 14.45 4.87 -3.87
CA GLY A 215 14.14 6.28 -3.68
C GLY A 215 12.69 6.55 -3.27
N PHE A 216 11.96 5.53 -2.86
CA PHE A 216 10.62 5.66 -2.29
C PHE A 216 10.66 5.68 -0.77
N TYR A 217 9.86 6.55 -0.20
CA TYR A 217 9.56 6.60 1.22
C TYR A 217 8.05 6.40 1.40
N SER A 218 7.64 5.63 2.38
CA SER A 218 6.22 5.34 2.61
C SER A 218 5.82 5.79 4.00
N ILE A 219 4.69 6.49 4.12
CA ILE A 219 4.00 6.71 5.37
C ILE A 219 2.88 5.67 5.46
N PHE A 220 2.83 4.94 6.57
CA PHE A 220 1.83 3.91 6.83
C PHE A 220 0.65 4.43 7.64
N GLY A 221 0.84 5.48 8.40
CA GLY A 221 -0.22 6.10 9.16
C GLY A 221 0.25 7.27 10.01
N VAL A 222 -0.67 8.18 10.29
CA VAL A 222 -0.55 9.24 11.28
C VAL A 222 -1.79 9.16 12.17
N ALA A 223 -1.63 8.96 13.47
CA ALA A 223 -2.76 8.78 14.35
C ALA A 223 -2.53 9.41 15.73
N CYS A 224 -3.62 9.62 16.47
CA CYS A 224 -3.61 10.10 17.84
C CYS A 224 -4.26 9.07 18.78
N GLU A 225 -3.79 9.00 20.02
CA GLU A 225 -4.21 8.01 21.01
C GLU A 225 -5.72 8.04 21.34
N ASP A 226 -6.37 9.21 21.17
CA ASP A 226 -7.81 9.36 21.36
C ASP A 226 -8.64 9.07 20.08
N ARG A 227 -7.96 8.63 18.99
CA ARG A 227 -8.56 8.35 17.67
C ARG A 227 -9.27 9.54 17.04
N ARG A 228 -8.93 10.76 17.43
CA ARG A 228 -9.47 11.99 16.86
C ARG A 228 -8.44 12.70 16.02
N PHE A 229 -8.92 13.50 15.11
CA PHE A 229 -8.05 14.33 14.29
C PHE A 229 -7.62 15.58 15.06
N HIS A 230 -6.30 15.77 15.18
CA HIS A 230 -5.67 16.95 15.80
C HIS A 230 -4.77 17.63 14.77
N GLU A 231 -5.22 18.74 14.19
CA GLU A 231 -4.56 19.42 13.07
C GLU A 231 -3.09 19.75 13.35
N GLY A 232 -2.79 20.25 14.54
CA GLY A 232 -1.44 20.60 14.97
C GLY A 232 -0.50 19.38 15.00
N LEU A 233 -0.89 18.32 15.70
CA LEU A 233 -0.14 17.08 15.80
C LEU A 233 0.04 16.42 14.44
N TYR A 234 -1.04 16.28 13.67
CA TYR A 234 -1.01 15.67 12.36
C TYR A 234 0.00 16.37 11.44
N ARG A 235 -0.04 17.70 11.37
CA ARG A 235 0.90 18.50 10.55
C ARG A 235 2.34 18.33 11.00
N ARG A 236 2.60 18.40 12.32
CA ARG A 236 3.96 18.28 12.89
C ARG A 236 4.57 16.91 12.60
N LEU A 237 3.80 15.84 12.79
CA LEU A 237 4.22 14.47 12.52
C LEU A 237 4.50 14.24 11.03
N LEU A 238 3.62 14.71 10.13
CA LEU A 238 3.87 14.64 8.69
C LEU A 238 5.13 15.40 8.27
N VAL A 239 5.31 16.63 8.75
CA VAL A 239 6.51 17.44 8.45
C VAL A 239 7.77 16.73 8.93
N ARG A 240 7.72 16.04 10.07
CA ARG A 240 8.85 15.25 10.57
C ARG A 240 9.15 14.06 9.66
N ALA A 241 8.14 13.31 9.25
CA ALA A 241 8.32 12.20 8.30
C ALA A 241 8.87 12.67 6.95
N LEU A 242 8.36 13.79 6.41
CA LEU A 242 8.90 14.40 5.18
C LEU A 242 10.36 14.81 5.35
N THR A 243 10.73 15.41 6.47
CA THR A 243 12.10 15.82 6.76
C THR A 243 13.04 14.61 6.80
N GLU A 244 12.61 13.52 7.42
CA GLU A 244 13.37 12.28 7.50
C GLU A 244 13.54 11.61 6.13
N GLY A 245 12.46 11.50 5.33
CA GLY A 245 12.54 10.98 3.98
C GLY A 245 13.51 11.79 3.10
N LYS A 246 13.46 13.12 3.18
CA LYS A 246 14.44 13.99 2.48
C LYS A 246 15.87 13.74 2.95
N ARG A 247 16.09 13.59 4.26
CA ARG A 247 17.42 13.32 4.84
C ARG A 247 18.00 11.98 4.36
N LYS A 248 17.13 10.98 4.16
CA LYS A 248 17.48 9.65 3.61
C LYS A 248 17.69 9.65 2.10
N GLY A 249 17.43 10.80 1.43
CA GLY A 249 17.60 10.92 -0.02
C GLY A 249 16.44 10.36 -0.83
N ALA A 250 15.27 10.20 -0.22
CA ALA A 250 14.07 9.80 -0.94
C ALA A 250 13.75 10.81 -2.05
N ARG A 251 13.30 10.29 -3.18
CA ARG A 251 12.83 11.09 -4.33
C ARG A 251 11.32 11.25 -4.30
N TYR A 252 10.63 10.22 -3.87
CA TYR A 252 9.18 10.14 -3.84
C TYR A 252 8.69 9.62 -2.50
N LEU A 253 7.46 10.03 -2.13
CA LEU A 253 6.75 9.45 -1.01
C LEU A 253 5.36 9.00 -1.49
N THR A 254 4.88 7.89 -0.94
CA THR A 254 3.52 7.40 -1.14
C THR A 254 2.81 7.33 0.21
N PHE A 255 1.53 7.70 0.22
CA PHE A 255 0.72 7.68 1.43
C PHE A 255 -0.75 7.43 1.11
N PHE A 256 -1.35 6.51 1.83
CA PHE A 256 -2.79 6.31 1.88
C PHE A 256 -3.33 6.98 3.12
N GLU A 257 -4.21 7.96 2.95
CA GLU A 257 -4.79 8.73 4.03
C GLU A 257 -6.30 8.54 4.05
N ASP A 258 -6.87 8.58 5.23
CA ASP A 258 -8.32 8.54 5.42
C ASP A 258 -9.03 9.59 4.55
N THR A 259 -10.31 9.38 4.30
CA THR A 259 -11.15 10.29 3.50
C THR A 259 -11.52 11.59 4.22
N ALA A 260 -11.08 11.79 5.48
CA ALA A 260 -11.31 12.99 6.25
C ALA A 260 -10.84 14.27 5.54
N GLU A 261 -11.73 15.26 5.39
CA GLU A 261 -11.44 16.48 4.61
C GLU A 261 -10.31 17.31 5.22
N GLU A 262 -10.21 17.34 6.55
CA GLU A 262 -9.19 18.08 7.28
C GLU A 262 -7.79 17.54 6.99
N ALA A 263 -7.60 16.22 7.05
CA ALA A 263 -6.33 15.57 6.73
C ALA A 263 -5.94 15.86 5.28
N ASN A 264 -6.87 15.68 4.35
CA ASN A 264 -6.67 15.94 2.93
C ASN A 264 -6.30 17.40 2.63
N ARG A 265 -6.84 18.37 3.36
CA ARG A 265 -6.48 19.79 3.25
C ARG A 265 -5.02 20.03 3.66
N ILE A 266 -4.57 19.40 4.76
CA ILE A 266 -3.17 19.51 5.20
C ILE A 266 -2.24 18.89 4.19
N MET A 267 -2.52 17.68 3.73
CA MET A 267 -1.76 16.98 2.72
C MET A 267 -1.50 17.88 1.49
N ARG A 268 -2.56 18.44 0.92
CA ARG A 268 -2.46 19.37 -0.22
C ARG A 268 -1.64 20.62 0.13
N SER A 269 -1.82 21.18 1.33
CA SER A 269 -1.07 22.37 1.76
C SER A 269 0.44 22.12 1.93
N LEU A 270 0.83 20.87 2.20
CA LEU A 270 2.21 20.43 2.29
C LEU A 270 2.82 20.08 0.92
N GLY A 271 2.01 20.07 -0.14
CA GLY A 271 2.47 19.79 -1.51
C GLY A 271 2.29 18.34 -1.95
N PHE A 272 1.49 17.55 -1.24
CA PHE A 272 1.11 16.23 -1.72
C PHE A 272 0.22 16.33 -2.96
N HIS A 273 0.44 15.43 -3.89
CA HIS A 273 -0.37 15.27 -5.09
C HIS A 273 -1.39 14.15 -4.87
N HIS A 274 -2.67 14.47 -5.00
CA HIS A 274 -3.75 13.50 -4.93
C HIS A 274 -3.80 12.68 -6.23
N VAL A 275 -3.72 11.38 -6.12
CA VAL A 275 -3.75 10.43 -7.24
C VAL A 275 -5.15 9.91 -7.51
N GLY A 276 -5.85 9.46 -6.45
CA GLY A 276 -7.18 8.89 -6.56
C GLY A 276 -7.67 8.30 -5.24
N ARG A 277 -8.84 7.67 -5.27
CA ARG A 277 -9.41 6.95 -4.14
C ARG A 277 -9.14 5.46 -4.29
N TYR A 278 -8.74 4.83 -3.20
CA TYR A 278 -8.45 3.41 -3.10
C TYR A 278 -9.44 2.72 -2.16
N LEU A 279 -9.87 1.53 -2.54
CA LEU A 279 -10.77 0.68 -1.76
C LEU A 279 -10.13 -0.70 -1.58
N GLY A 280 -9.79 -1.04 -0.34
CA GLY A 280 -9.25 -2.33 0.06
C GLY A 280 -10.32 -3.25 0.58
N TYR A 281 -10.27 -4.52 0.22
CA TYR A 281 -11.20 -5.56 0.63
C TYR A 281 -10.46 -6.80 1.07
N HIS A 282 -11.07 -7.58 1.95
CA HIS A 282 -10.54 -8.87 2.38
C HIS A 282 -11.63 -9.93 2.52
N LYS A 283 -11.21 -11.19 2.50
CA LYS A 283 -12.07 -12.35 2.72
C LYS A 283 -11.23 -13.55 3.15
N VAL A 284 -11.75 -14.35 4.06
CA VAL A 284 -11.19 -15.70 4.33
C VAL A 284 -11.75 -16.67 3.29
N ILE A 285 -10.87 -17.37 2.57
CA ILE A 285 -11.19 -18.25 1.46
C ILE A 285 -10.93 -19.74 1.77
#